data_fadc1122fd6374924117d0ec6ec0e4d7
#
_entry.id   fadc1122fd6374924117d0ec6ec0e4d7
#
_cell.length_a   1.000
_cell.length_b   1.000
_cell.length_c   1.000
_cell.angle_alpha   90.00
_cell.angle_beta   90.00
_cell.angle_gamma   90.00
#
_symmetry.space_group_name_H-M   'P 1'
#
loop_
_entity.id
_entity.type
_entity.pdbx_description
1 polymer ?
#
loop_
_entity_poly.entity_id
_entity_poly.type
_entity_poly.pdbx_seq_one_letter_code
_entity_poly.pdbx_strand_id
1 'polypeptide(L)'
;MILVVGGGVSGLSAAYQLEKEGRKYLLIEKENTAGGLCRSFQVRGYTFDYSGHLLCVKDEGVLEWIQDLLHGQMSSFERRASIYVEGSWVPYPFQANLGFLPQELMEECLADFLKQAARRNAPTATYEEDLGLWLVTTFGEAICEHFFIPYNEKLFGRPLKELVPQGIEWSIPRPSVEXVVNGALGAKNERLGYNATFHYPKNGGIEEIPKAIASRLKSARFGCQLKKVLLEEKKAVLESGEEVEYDAMISTIPLPELLGLLDPSPPWARRGVEALKWVSVWVLNLGVRRQGISDQHWVYFPEKEFPFFRVGCYSAFGPHLAPAGCSSLYVEIPGHTVRQMGEENCTRKTLHGLVRCGILRSAREVEVVFLW
;
A
#
# COMPACT_ATOMS: atom_id res chain seq x y z
N MET A 1 -33.88 -2.53 -3.68
CA MET A 1 -32.75 -1.58 -3.84
C MET A 1 -31.49 -2.20 -3.27
N ILE A 2 -30.32 -1.98 -3.91
CA ILE A 2 -29.01 -2.45 -3.41
C ILE A 2 -28.36 -1.29 -2.66
N LEU A 3 -27.98 -1.51 -1.40
CA LEU A 3 -27.25 -0.51 -0.60
C LEU A 3 -25.76 -0.79 -0.71
N VAL A 4 -24.98 0.20 -1.18
CA VAL A 4 -23.53 0.12 -1.27
C VAL A 4 -22.96 0.98 -0.13
N VAL A 5 -22.19 0.37 0.77
CA VAL A 5 -21.63 1.06 1.93
C VAL A 5 -20.12 1.23 1.73
N GLY A 6 -19.68 2.48 1.66
CA GLY A 6 -18.29 2.86 1.44
C GLY A 6 -18.08 3.49 0.07
N GLY A 7 -17.51 4.69 0.06
CA GLY A 7 -17.22 5.48 -1.14
C GLY A 7 -15.76 5.45 -1.58
N GLY A 8 -15.03 4.39 -1.21
CA GLY A 8 -13.71 4.11 -1.78
C GLY A 8 -13.83 3.54 -3.18
N VAL A 9 -12.69 3.24 -3.81
CA VAL A 9 -12.66 2.76 -5.21
C VAL A 9 -13.56 1.53 -5.40
N SER A 10 -13.57 0.59 -4.45
CA SER A 10 -14.38 -0.64 -4.55
C SER A 10 -15.86 -0.34 -4.55
N GLY A 11 -16.34 0.48 -3.60
CA GLY A 11 -17.76 0.84 -3.52
C GLY A 11 -18.22 1.67 -4.70
N LEU A 12 -17.38 2.61 -5.12
CA LEU A 12 -17.67 3.44 -6.30
C LEU A 12 -17.77 2.59 -7.58
N SER A 13 -16.86 1.61 -7.74
CA SER A 13 -16.88 0.71 -8.90
C SER A 13 -18.13 -0.17 -8.90
N ALA A 14 -18.52 -0.69 -7.73
CA ALA A 14 -19.75 -1.47 -7.60
C ALA A 14 -20.98 -0.61 -7.97
N ALA A 15 -21.04 0.61 -7.44
CA ALA A 15 -22.15 1.53 -7.75
C ALA A 15 -22.16 1.90 -9.22
N TYR A 16 -20.99 2.13 -9.83
CA TYR A 16 -20.88 2.44 -11.25
C TYR A 16 -21.45 1.30 -12.09
N GLN A 17 -21.13 0.06 -11.76
CA GLN A 17 -21.66 -1.09 -12.50
C GLN A 17 -23.19 -1.19 -12.34
N LEU A 18 -23.70 -0.95 -11.13
CA LEU A 18 -25.14 -0.95 -10.88
C LEU A 18 -25.84 0.16 -11.67
N GLU A 19 -25.24 1.36 -11.73
CA GLU A 19 -25.73 2.48 -12.55
C GLU A 19 -25.82 2.08 -14.01
N LYS A 20 -24.74 1.49 -14.52
CA LYS A 20 -24.62 1.06 -15.92
C LYS A 20 -25.68 0.01 -16.29
N GLU A 21 -26.00 -0.89 -15.35
CA GLU A 21 -27.01 -1.94 -15.55
C GLU A 21 -28.45 -1.47 -15.27
N GLY A 22 -28.64 -0.20 -14.90
CA GLY A 22 -29.96 0.33 -14.57
C GLY A 22 -30.57 -0.26 -13.30
N ARG A 23 -29.72 -0.77 -12.39
CA ARG A 23 -30.17 -1.36 -11.12
C ARG A 23 -30.42 -0.26 -10.10
N LYS A 24 -31.49 -0.40 -9.33
CA LYS A 24 -31.78 0.55 -8.24
C LYS A 24 -30.79 0.36 -7.10
N TYR A 25 -30.04 1.41 -6.78
CA TYR A 25 -29.03 1.37 -5.71
C TYR A 25 -28.98 2.69 -4.94
N LEU A 26 -28.30 2.67 -3.80
CA LEU A 26 -27.90 3.86 -3.06
C LEU A 26 -26.49 3.59 -2.52
N LEU A 27 -25.53 4.46 -2.83
CA LEU A 27 -24.22 4.43 -2.20
C LEU A 27 -24.19 5.44 -1.05
N ILE A 28 -23.67 5.03 0.12
CA ILE A 28 -23.45 5.92 1.26
C ILE A 28 -21.97 5.91 1.64
N GLU A 29 -21.45 7.11 1.96
CA GLU A 29 -20.05 7.32 2.36
C GLU A 29 -20.02 8.30 3.53
N LYS A 30 -19.30 7.97 4.61
CA LYS A 30 -19.21 8.82 5.80
C LYS A 30 -18.48 10.13 5.56
N GLU A 31 -17.47 10.13 4.68
CA GLU A 31 -16.71 11.33 4.35
C GLU A 31 -17.50 12.21 3.37
N ASN A 32 -17.12 13.48 3.32
CA ASN A 32 -17.75 14.42 2.39
C ASN A 32 -17.24 14.29 0.95
N THR A 33 -16.22 13.45 0.75
CA THR A 33 -15.60 13.25 -0.56
C THR A 33 -15.42 11.75 -0.85
N ALA A 34 -15.42 11.42 -2.14
CA ALA A 34 -15.16 10.06 -2.62
C ALA A 34 -13.68 9.72 -2.49
N GLY A 35 -13.37 8.41 -2.42
CA GLY A 35 -12.02 7.91 -2.63
C GLY A 35 -11.48 6.97 -1.57
N GLY A 36 -12.04 6.99 -0.36
CA GLY A 36 -11.49 6.16 0.72
C GLY A 36 -10.04 6.50 0.98
N LEU A 37 -9.13 5.52 0.83
CA LEU A 37 -7.69 5.77 0.96
C LEU A 37 -7.08 6.38 -0.31
N CYS A 38 -7.80 6.36 -1.44
CA CYS A 38 -7.36 7.01 -2.69
C CYS A 38 -7.83 8.47 -2.72
N ARG A 39 -7.44 9.23 -1.70
CA ARG A 39 -7.72 10.66 -1.61
C ARG A 39 -6.41 11.43 -1.62
N SER A 40 -6.52 12.72 -1.94
CA SER A 40 -5.37 13.63 -2.00
C SER A 40 -5.69 14.89 -1.22
N PHE A 41 -4.68 15.64 -0.84
CA PHE A 41 -4.87 16.93 -0.19
C PHE A 41 -3.70 17.84 -0.56
N GLN A 42 -3.91 19.15 -0.43
CA GLN A 42 -2.91 20.14 -0.79
C GLN A 42 -2.48 20.92 0.44
N VAL A 43 -1.18 21.11 0.57
CA VAL A 43 -0.59 21.91 1.65
C VAL A 43 0.51 22.76 1.02
N ARG A 44 0.35 24.09 1.05
CA ARG A 44 1.38 25.05 0.60
C ARG A 44 1.93 24.74 -0.81
N GLY A 45 1.05 24.35 -1.73
CA GLY A 45 1.42 24.05 -3.13
C GLY A 45 1.92 22.63 -3.37
N TYR A 46 2.07 21.84 -2.33
CA TYR A 46 2.36 20.40 -2.46
C TYR A 46 1.05 19.63 -2.55
N THR A 47 1.02 18.59 -3.38
CA THR A 47 -0.07 17.62 -3.40
C THR A 47 0.43 16.33 -2.78
N PHE A 48 -0.26 15.87 -1.75
CA PHE A 48 0.03 14.61 -1.04
C PHE A 48 -1.16 13.68 -1.18
N ASP A 49 -0.89 12.41 -1.34
CA ASP A 49 -1.93 11.38 -1.21
C ASP A 49 -1.91 10.81 0.22
N TYR A 50 -2.87 9.95 0.52
CA TYR A 50 -2.88 9.20 1.78
C TYR A 50 -1.95 7.99 1.63
N SER A 51 -0.64 8.26 1.61
CA SER A 51 0.44 7.34 1.27
C SER A 51 0.55 7.09 -0.24
N GLY A 52 1.48 6.23 -0.64
CA GLY A 52 1.74 5.93 -2.04
C GLY A 52 0.67 5.04 -2.64
N HIS A 53 -0.22 5.63 -3.40
CA HIS A 53 -1.24 4.90 -4.15
C HIS A 53 -1.00 5.10 -5.64
N LEU A 54 -1.11 4.02 -6.40
CA LEU A 54 -0.89 4.04 -7.83
C LEU A 54 -1.77 2.96 -8.46
N LEU A 55 -2.07 3.11 -9.73
CA LEU A 55 -2.96 2.19 -10.44
C LEU A 55 -2.11 1.10 -11.10
N CYS A 56 -2.17 -0.11 -10.54
CA CYS A 56 -1.58 -1.32 -11.13
C CYS A 56 -2.74 -2.18 -11.62
N VAL A 57 -2.90 -2.31 -12.92
CA VAL A 57 -4.02 -3.03 -13.52
C VAL A 57 -3.49 -3.99 -14.57
N LYS A 58 -3.87 -5.25 -14.48
CA LYS A 58 -3.55 -6.27 -15.49
C LYS A 58 -4.65 -6.39 -16.54
N ASP A 59 -5.88 -6.08 -16.16
CA ASP A 59 -7.04 -6.18 -17.06
C ASP A 59 -7.07 -4.93 -17.96
N GLU A 60 -6.91 -5.14 -19.26
CA GLU A 60 -6.88 -4.06 -20.23
C GLU A 60 -8.21 -3.29 -20.29
N GLY A 61 -9.33 -3.98 -20.12
CA GLY A 61 -10.65 -3.33 -20.12
C GLY A 61 -10.84 -2.39 -18.94
N VAL A 62 -10.32 -2.76 -17.76
CA VAL A 62 -10.36 -1.89 -16.59
C VAL A 62 -9.46 -0.66 -16.81
N LEU A 63 -8.28 -0.86 -17.38
CA LEU A 63 -7.36 0.24 -17.66
C LEU A 63 -8.00 1.22 -18.69
N GLU A 64 -8.57 0.70 -19.77
CA GLU A 64 -9.26 1.51 -20.76
C GLU A 64 -10.40 2.32 -20.14
N TRP A 65 -11.22 1.66 -19.32
CA TRP A 65 -12.32 2.32 -18.62
C TRP A 65 -11.83 3.51 -17.80
N ILE A 66 -10.77 3.33 -17.00
CA ILE A 66 -10.23 4.41 -16.17
C ILE A 66 -9.62 5.51 -17.02
N GLN A 67 -8.92 5.15 -18.11
CA GLN A 67 -8.35 6.12 -19.03
C GLN A 67 -9.46 6.96 -19.70
N ASP A 68 -10.57 6.33 -20.08
CA ASP A 68 -11.73 7.03 -20.66
C ASP A 68 -12.36 7.99 -19.64
N LEU A 69 -12.52 7.55 -18.38
CA LEU A 69 -13.06 8.40 -17.33
C LEU A 69 -12.19 9.64 -17.09
N LEU A 70 -10.88 9.52 -17.28
CA LEU A 70 -9.93 10.62 -17.08
C LEU A 70 -9.53 11.29 -18.39
N HIS A 71 -10.25 10.99 -19.49
CA HIS A 71 -10.02 11.59 -20.81
C HIS A 71 -8.56 11.47 -21.27
N GLY A 72 -7.95 10.32 -21.00
CA GLY A 72 -6.56 10.04 -21.36
C GLY A 72 -5.51 10.73 -20.50
N GLN A 73 -5.93 11.39 -19.40
CA GLN A 73 -5.01 12.14 -18.53
C GLN A 73 -4.35 11.22 -17.48
N MET A 74 -3.75 10.12 -17.94
CA MET A 74 -2.97 9.18 -17.13
C MET A 74 -1.56 9.06 -17.70
N SER A 75 -0.56 9.08 -16.83
CA SER A 75 0.83 8.75 -17.17
C SER A 75 1.10 7.28 -16.84
N SER A 76 1.96 6.65 -17.62
CA SER A 76 2.41 5.29 -17.39
C SER A 76 3.90 5.32 -16.99
N PHE A 77 4.26 4.50 -16.02
CA PHE A 77 5.62 4.44 -15.47
C PHE A 77 6.12 3.02 -15.40
N GLU A 78 7.40 2.83 -15.72
CA GLU A 78 8.14 1.64 -15.31
C GLU A 78 8.62 1.89 -13.88
N ARG A 79 8.37 0.92 -12.99
CA ARG A 79 8.73 1.06 -11.58
C ARG A 79 10.24 1.24 -11.42
N ARG A 80 10.61 2.24 -10.61
CA ARG A 80 11.96 2.40 -10.08
C ARG A 80 11.83 2.32 -8.56
N ALA A 81 12.25 1.21 -8.00
CA ALA A 81 12.17 0.96 -6.55
C ALA A 81 13.45 0.28 -6.09
N SER A 82 13.84 0.54 -4.85
CA SER A 82 15.06 -0.01 -4.27
C SER A 82 14.82 -0.45 -2.83
N ILE A 83 15.74 -1.24 -2.32
CA ILE A 83 15.83 -1.60 -0.90
C ILE A 83 17.12 -0.98 -0.38
N TYR A 84 17.04 -0.25 0.74
CA TYR A 84 18.23 0.27 1.42
C TYR A 84 18.59 -0.70 2.54
N VAL A 85 19.75 -1.34 2.43
CA VAL A 85 20.19 -2.35 3.40
C VAL A 85 21.72 -2.36 3.46
N GLU A 86 22.27 -2.39 4.66
CA GLU A 86 23.73 -2.39 4.91
C GLU A 86 24.45 -1.26 4.15
N GLY A 87 23.80 -0.08 4.11
CA GLY A 87 24.36 1.08 3.41
C GLY A 87 24.29 1.02 1.89
N SER A 88 23.72 -0.02 1.32
CA SER A 88 23.63 -0.24 -0.12
C SER A 88 22.22 0.01 -0.66
N TRP A 89 22.16 0.51 -1.89
CA TRP A 89 20.92 0.72 -2.64
C TRP A 89 20.75 -0.44 -3.61
N VAL A 90 19.93 -1.42 -3.25
CA VAL A 90 19.68 -2.64 -4.03
C VAL A 90 18.41 -2.46 -4.84
N PRO A 91 18.45 -2.57 -6.17
CA PRO A 91 17.21 -2.50 -6.96
C PRO A 91 16.20 -3.57 -6.53
N TYR A 92 14.91 -3.22 -6.57
CA TYR A 92 13.85 -4.18 -6.27
C TYR A 92 13.61 -5.08 -7.50
N PRO A 93 13.39 -6.39 -7.32
CA PRO A 93 13.33 -7.10 -6.03
C PRO A 93 14.70 -7.58 -5.54
N PHE A 94 14.85 -7.57 -4.22
CA PHE A 94 16.11 -7.85 -3.52
C PHE A 94 16.78 -9.12 -4.02
N GLN A 95 16.03 -10.24 -4.02
CA GLN A 95 16.56 -11.56 -4.31
C GLN A 95 17.01 -11.73 -5.77
N ALA A 96 16.65 -10.81 -6.66
CA ALA A 96 17.07 -10.85 -8.06
C ALA A 96 18.17 -9.84 -8.38
N ASN A 97 18.68 -9.13 -7.37
CA ASN A 97 19.64 -8.04 -7.57
C ASN A 97 20.76 -8.05 -6.51
N LEU A 98 21.18 -9.27 -6.12
CA LEU A 98 22.16 -9.47 -5.03
C LEU A 98 23.53 -8.83 -5.33
N GLY A 99 23.92 -8.66 -6.59
CA GLY A 99 25.20 -8.07 -6.98
C GLY A 99 25.36 -6.60 -6.58
N PHE A 100 24.31 -5.96 -6.06
CA PHE A 100 24.36 -4.59 -5.55
C PHE A 100 24.67 -4.53 -4.05
N LEU A 101 24.79 -5.70 -3.40
CA LEU A 101 25.19 -5.82 -1.99
C LEU A 101 26.70 -5.80 -1.83
N PRO A 102 27.20 -5.53 -0.61
CA PRO A 102 28.62 -5.79 -0.31
C PRO A 102 28.96 -7.25 -0.64
N GLN A 103 30.17 -7.48 -1.13
CA GLN A 103 30.57 -8.77 -1.67
C GLN A 103 30.30 -9.94 -0.72
N GLU A 104 30.70 -9.82 0.55
CA GLU A 104 30.54 -10.90 1.55
C GLU A 104 29.07 -11.26 1.73
N LEU A 105 28.21 -10.26 1.81
CA LEU A 105 26.76 -10.45 1.96
C LEU A 105 26.13 -11.06 0.70
N MET A 106 26.57 -10.60 -0.48
CA MET A 106 26.11 -11.16 -1.75
C MET A 106 26.44 -12.67 -1.84
N GLU A 107 27.69 -13.02 -1.48
CA GLU A 107 28.16 -14.42 -1.52
C GLU A 107 27.35 -15.28 -0.56
N GLU A 108 27.11 -14.80 0.66
CA GLU A 108 26.29 -15.49 1.67
C GLU A 108 24.86 -15.74 1.16
N CYS A 109 24.21 -14.68 0.68
CA CYS A 109 22.83 -14.78 0.16
C CYS A 109 22.72 -15.73 -1.02
N LEU A 110 23.66 -15.62 -1.95
CA LEU A 110 23.63 -16.48 -3.16
C LEU A 110 23.87 -17.94 -2.80
N ALA A 111 24.90 -18.22 -1.97
CA ALA A 111 25.23 -19.60 -1.60
C ALA A 111 24.07 -20.27 -0.88
N ASP A 112 23.45 -19.55 0.06
CA ASP A 112 22.33 -20.09 0.82
C ASP A 112 21.11 -20.31 -0.06
N PHE A 113 20.79 -19.35 -0.95
CA PHE A 113 19.70 -19.49 -1.91
C PHE A 113 19.89 -20.73 -2.79
N LEU A 114 21.13 -20.96 -3.30
CA LEU A 114 21.42 -22.10 -4.15
C LEU A 114 21.28 -23.43 -3.38
N LYS A 115 21.67 -23.48 -2.10
CA LYS A 115 21.45 -24.65 -1.26
C LYS A 115 19.97 -24.98 -1.15
N GLN A 116 19.13 -23.96 -0.91
CA GLN A 116 17.68 -24.17 -0.81
C GLN A 116 17.08 -24.60 -2.14
N ALA A 117 17.50 -23.96 -3.23
CA ALA A 117 17.03 -24.32 -4.58
C ALA A 117 17.34 -25.78 -4.93
N ALA A 118 18.54 -26.27 -4.53
CA ALA A 118 18.94 -27.65 -4.77
C ALA A 118 18.10 -28.65 -3.94
N ARG A 119 17.61 -28.24 -2.78
CA ARG A 119 16.78 -29.11 -1.91
C ARG A 119 15.32 -29.18 -2.37
N ARG A 120 14.89 -28.27 -3.23
CA ARG A 120 13.50 -28.22 -3.68
C ARG A 120 13.14 -29.36 -4.62
N ASN A 121 12.47 -30.37 -4.06
CA ASN A 121 11.57 -31.21 -4.86
C ASN A 121 10.17 -30.63 -4.70
N ALA A 122 10.06 -29.39 -5.07
CA ALA A 122 8.86 -28.56 -5.16
C ALA A 122 7.64 -28.96 -4.29
N PRO A 123 7.58 -28.63 -3.03
CA PRO A 123 6.26 -28.63 -2.40
C PRO A 123 5.60 -27.28 -2.67
N THR A 124 4.39 -27.32 -3.15
CA THR A 124 3.46 -26.20 -3.02
C THR A 124 3.34 -25.86 -1.55
N ALA A 125 3.36 -24.57 -1.24
CA ALA A 125 3.11 -24.11 0.12
C ALA A 125 1.82 -24.76 0.65
N THR A 126 1.94 -25.47 1.76
CA THR A 126 0.77 -26.05 2.40
C THR A 126 0.13 -24.99 3.31
N TYR A 127 -1.17 -25.13 3.54
CA TYR A 127 -1.89 -24.20 4.41
C TYR A 127 -1.39 -24.21 5.86
N GLU A 128 -0.48 -25.12 6.18
CA GLU A 128 0.07 -25.30 7.51
C GLU A 128 1.38 -24.55 7.74
N GLU A 129 2.01 -24.03 6.68
CA GLU A 129 3.28 -23.30 6.82
C GLU A 129 3.03 -21.86 7.24
N ASP A 130 3.83 -21.39 8.20
CA ASP A 130 3.83 -19.97 8.55
C ASP A 130 4.64 -19.18 7.50
N LEU A 131 4.44 -17.86 7.47
CA LEU A 131 5.08 -16.99 6.50
C LEU A 131 6.62 -17.04 6.60
N GLY A 132 7.16 -17.10 7.82
CA GLY A 132 8.61 -17.17 8.03
C GLY A 132 9.21 -18.42 7.41
N LEU A 133 8.61 -19.57 7.71
CA LEU A 133 9.07 -20.85 7.15
C LEU A 133 8.96 -20.86 5.64
N TRP A 134 7.83 -20.37 5.08
CA TRP A 134 7.65 -20.28 3.64
C TRP A 134 8.74 -19.42 2.97
N LEU A 135 9.06 -18.28 3.57
CA LEU A 135 10.11 -17.39 3.04
C LEU A 135 11.48 -18.07 3.05
N VAL A 136 11.84 -18.68 4.19
CA VAL A 136 13.15 -19.33 4.34
C VAL A 136 13.27 -20.51 3.37
N THR A 137 12.24 -21.35 3.24
CA THR A 137 12.28 -22.47 2.31
C THR A 137 12.28 -22.01 0.85
N THR A 138 11.76 -20.79 0.58
CA THR A 138 11.72 -20.22 -0.77
C THR A 138 13.04 -19.53 -1.14
N PHE A 139 13.58 -18.72 -0.24
CA PHE A 139 14.69 -17.81 -0.58
C PHE A 139 15.99 -18.07 0.18
N GLY A 140 15.97 -18.93 1.21
CA GLY A 140 17.13 -19.17 2.07
C GLY A 140 17.13 -18.29 3.30
N GLU A 141 17.91 -18.69 4.31
CA GLU A 141 18.00 -17.97 5.58
C GLU A 141 18.61 -16.57 5.40
N ALA A 142 19.72 -16.46 4.66
CA ALA A 142 20.47 -15.21 4.53
C ALA A 142 19.61 -14.10 3.91
N ILE A 143 18.96 -14.36 2.76
CA ILE A 143 18.06 -13.37 2.14
C ILE A 143 16.95 -12.96 3.11
N CYS A 144 16.43 -13.93 3.85
CA CYS A 144 15.34 -13.67 4.80
C CYS A 144 15.82 -12.84 6.00
N GLU A 145 16.99 -13.13 6.54
CA GLU A 145 17.54 -12.38 7.68
C GLU A 145 17.85 -10.92 7.35
N HIS A 146 18.33 -10.68 6.13
CA HIS A 146 18.73 -9.31 5.74
C HIS A 146 17.58 -8.49 5.16
N PHE A 147 16.52 -9.14 4.65
CA PHE A 147 15.42 -8.39 4.04
C PHE A 147 14.03 -8.84 4.50
N PHE A 148 13.61 -10.06 4.17
CA PHE A 148 12.19 -10.41 4.31
C PHE A 148 11.68 -10.41 5.75
N ILE A 149 12.45 -11.00 6.67
CA ILE A 149 12.03 -11.11 8.07
C ILE A 149 11.97 -9.72 8.71
N PRO A 150 13.08 -8.95 8.76
CA PRO A 150 13.03 -7.66 9.44
C PRO A 150 12.04 -6.69 8.81
N TYR A 151 11.89 -6.70 7.48
CA TYR A 151 10.94 -5.84 6.80
C TYR A 151 9.50 -6.17 7.19
N ASN A 152 9.12 -7.45 7.07
CA ASN A 152 7.74 -7.85 7.33
C ASN A 152 7.39 -7.80 8.82
N GLU A 153 8.32 -8.15 9.71
CA GLU A 153 8.08 -8.02 11.15
C GLU A 153 7.92 -6.55 11.56
N LYS A 154 8.69 -5.65 10.94
CA LYS A 154 8.51 -4.20 11.16
C LYS A 154 7.12 -3.77 10.69
N LEU A 155 6.72 -4.15 9.48
CA LEU A 155 5.42 -3.76 8.90
C LEU A 155 4.25 -4.31 9.72
N PHE A 156 4.27 -5.62 10.04
CA PHE A 156 3.14 -6.28 10.70
C PHE A 156 3.15 -6.16 12.22
N GLY A 157 4.29 -5.79 12.81
CA GLY A 157 4.41 -5.63 14.25
C GLY A 157 4.30 -6.94 15.03
N ARG A 158 4.64 -8.07 14.38
CA ARG A 158 4.55 -9.40 14.99
C ARG A 158 5.50 -10.39 14.30
N PRO A 159 5.86 -11.49 15.00
CA PRO A 159 6.71 -12.52 14.40
C PRO A 159 6.02 -13.17 13.18
N LEU A 160 6.80 -13.51 12.15
CA LEU A 160 6.25 -14.09 10.92
C LEU A 160 5.62 -15.46 11.13
N LYS A 161 5.97 -16.17 12.20
CA LYS A 161 5.34 -17.45 12.56
C LYS A 161 3.86 -17.31 12.93
N GLU A 162 3.38 -16.10 13.16
CA GLU A 162 1.97 -15.80 13.43
C GLU A 162 1.18 -15.45 12.16
N LEU A 163 1.84 -15.42 11.01
CA LEU A 163 1.25 -15.04 9.73
C LEU A 163 1.30 -16.24 8.77
N VAL A 164 0.40 -16.25 7.81
CA VAL A 164 0.37 -17.28 6.76
C VAL A 164 0.78 -16.66 5.42
N PRO A 165 1.40 -17.44 4.52
CA PRO A 165 1.82 -16.88 3.23
C PRO A 165 0.64 -16.54 2.31
N GLN A 166 -0.49 -17.24 2.44
CA GLN A 166 -1.67 -17.02 1.60
C GLN A 166 -2.14 -15.56 1.71
N GLY A 167 -2.24 -14.90 0.58
CA GLY A 167 -2.61 -13.48 0.51
C GLY A 167 -1.44 -12.53 0.37
N ILE A 168 -0.21 -12.98 0.61
CA ILE A 168 1.01 -12.18 0.46
C ILE A 168 1.92 -12.73 -0.63
N GLU A 169 2.03 -14.08 -0.74
CA GLU A 169 2.99 -14.74 -1.62
C GLU A 169 2.86 -14.32 -3.09
N TRP A 170 1.66 -13.96 -3.54
CA TRP A 170 1.44 -13.52 -4.92
C TRP A 170 2.18 -12.21 -5.24
N SER A 171 2.42 -11.40 -4.22
CA SER A 171 3.08 -10.09 -4.39
C SER A 171 4.61 -10.18 -4.33
N ILE A 172 5.15 -11.33 -3.89
CA ILE A 172 6.59 -11.52 -3.72
C ILE A 172 7.16 -12.23 -4.95
N PRO A 173 8.00 -11.55 -5.76
CA PRO A 173 8.54 -12.17 -6.96
C PRO A 173 9.40 -13.40 -6.62
N ARG A 174 9.19 -14.48 -7.37
CA ARG A 174 9.97 -15.72 -7.25
C ARG A 174 10.76 -15.90 -8.54
N PRO A 175 11.93 -15.25 -8.67
CA PRO A 175 12.74 -15.38 -9.87
C PRO A 175 13.29 -16.80 -10.01
N SER A 176 13.61 -17.19 -11.24
CA SER A 176 14.30 -18.45 -11.49
C SER A 176 15.72 -18.41 -10.87
N VAL A 177 16.32 -19.57 -10.67
CA VAL A 177 17.70 -19.67 -10.19
C VAL A 177 18.62 -18.83 -11.10
N GLU A 178 18.42 -18.93 -12.40
CA GLU A 178 19.18 -18.17 -13.37
C GLU A 178 19.05 -16.64 -13.15
N UNK A 179 17.92 -16.00 -12.72
CA UNK A 179 17.67 -14.86 -12.49
C UNK A 179 18.32 -14.38 -11.48
N VAL A 180 18.42 -15.17 -10.37
CA VAL A 180 19.15 -14.82 -9.16
C VAL A 180 20.67 -14.80 -9.38
N VAL A 181 21.17 -15.83 -10.00
CA VAL A 181 22.62 -15.92 -10.32
C VAL A 181 23.06 -14.73 -11.18
N ASN A 182 22.32 -14.44 -12.24
CA ASN A 182 22.64 -13.30 -13.10
C ASN A 182 22.60 -11.97 -12.34
N GLY A 183 21.65 -11.83 -11.43
CA GLY A 183 21.57 -10.66 -10.56
C GLY A 183 22.73 -10.52 -9.60
N ALA A 184 23.24 -11.65 -9.08
CA ALA A 184 24.44 -11.66 -8.24
C ALA A 184 25.69 -11.28 -9.04
N LEU A 185 25.72 -11.61 -10.34
CA LEU A 185 26.81 -11.24 -11.25
C LEU A 185 26.67 -9.81 -11.80
N GLY A 186 25.72 -9.04 -11.31
CA GLY A 186 25.59 -7.62 -11.64
C GLY A 186 24.52 -7.27 -12.66
N ALA A 187 23.73 -8.26 -13.14
CA ALA A 187 22.60 -7.95 -14.00
C ALA A 187 21.51 -7.25 -13.20
N LYS A 188 20.90 -6.23 -13.80
CA LYS A 188 19.83 -5.47 -13.13
C LYS A 188 18.46 -6.01 -13.55
N ASN A 189 17.68 -6.48 -12.59
CA ASN A 189 16.40 -7.16 -12.81
C ASN A 189 15.25 -6.37 -12.15
N GLU A 190 14.82 -5.28 -12.77
CA GLU A 190 13.81 -4.39 -12.17
C GLU A 190 12.37 -4.68 -12.62
N ARG A 191 12.18 -5.47 -13.68
CA ARG A 191 10.85 -5.68 -14.28
C ARG A 191 10.06 -6.85 -13.66
N LEU A 192 10.60 -7.46 -12.60
CA LEU A 192 9.92 -8.57 -11.91
C LEU A 192 8.86 -8.06 -10.93
N GLY A 193 7.74 -8.78 -10.83
CA GLY A 193 6.68 -8.48 -9.89
C GLY A 193 5.44 -7.88 -10.53
N TYR A 194 4.36 -7.86 -9.77
CA TYR A 194 3.04 -7.49 -10.25
C TYR A 194 2.92 -6.00 -10.62
N ASN A 195 3.74 -5.14 -10.02
CA ASN A 195 3.68 -3.69 -10.20
C ASN A 195 4.90 -3.13 -10.96
N ALA A 196 5.43 -3.92 -11.90
CA ALA A 196 6.56 -3.49 -12.73
C ALA A 196 6.19 -2.28 -13.60
N THR A 197 4.91 -2.17 -13.97
CA THR A 197 4.34 -1.00 -14.66
C THR A 197 3.14 -0.52 -13.87
N PHE A 198 2.98 0.79 -13.76
CA PHE A 198 1.83 1.39 -13.08
C PHE A 198 1.45 2.72 -13.73
N HIS A 199 0.30 3.25 -13.33
CA HIS A 199 -0.25 4.48 -13.88
C HIS A 199 -0.59 5.46 -12.75
N TYR A 200 -0.56 6.76 -13.08
CA TYR A 200 -0.89 7.82 -12.12
C TYR A 200 -1.47 9.02 -12.90
N PRO A 201 -2.41 9.78 -12.32
CA PRO A 201 -2.99 10.93 -13.03
C PRO A 201 -1.95 11.97 -13.42
N LYS A 202 -2.10 12.55 -14.61
CA LYS A 202 -1.24 13.63 -15.10
C LYS A 202 -1.49 14.95 -14.37
N ASN A 203 -2.68 15.11 -13.80
CA ASN A 203 -3.11 16.31 -13.08
C ASN A 203 -3.69 15.87 -11.75
N GLY A 204 -3.47 16.67 -10.70
CA GLY A 204 -3.95 16.34 -9.36
C GLY A 204 -3.22 15.15 -8.76
N GLY A 205 -3.82 14.54 -7.74
CA GLY A 205 -3.32 13.34 -7.08
C GLY A 205 -4.13 12.11 -7.46
N ILE A 206 -3.93 11.02 -6.70
CA ILE A 206 -4.62 9.75 -6.97
C ILE A 206 -6.15 9.90 -6.89
N GLU A 207 -6.66 10.89 -6.16
CA GLU A 207 -8.10 11.11 -5.98
C GLU A 207 -8.84 11.42 -7.28
N GLU A 208 -8.12 11.78 -8.34
CA GLU A 208 -8.76 12.05 -9.64
C GLU A 208 -9.49 10.81 -10.17
N ILE A 209 -8.98 9.60 -9.84
CA ILE A 209 -9.62 8.35 -10.25
C ILE A 209 -11.00 8.18 -9.56
N PRO A 210 -11.07 8.12 -8.21
CA PRO A 210 -12.38 7.96 -7.57
C PRO A 210 -13.32 9.14 -7.82
N LYS A 211 -12.81 10.37 -7.95
CA LYS A 211 -13.65 11.53 -8.32
C LYS A 211 -14.31 11.33 -9.68
N ALA A 212 -13.57 10.83 -10.67
CA ALA A 212 -14.11 10.58 -11.99
C ALA A 212 -15.20 9.50 -11.96
N ILE A 213 -15.01 8.42 -11.18
CA ILE A 213 -16.03 7.39 -11.02
C ILE A 213 -17.28 7.99 -10.34
N ALA A 214 -17.09 8.70 -9.22
CA ALA A 214 -18.18 9.28 -8.45
C ALA A 214 -19.03 10.25 -9.28
N SER A 215 -18.40 10.99 -10.20
CA SER A 215 -19.10 11.96 -11.06
C SER A 215 -20.12 11.30 -11.98
N ARG A 216 -20.06 10.00 -12.17
CA ARG A 216 -20.98 9.25 -13.02
C ARG A 216 -22.16 8.65 -12.26
N LEU A 217 -22.18 8.77 -10.92
CA LEU A 217 -23.19 8.16 -10.08
C LEU A 217 -24.33 9.12 -9.80
N LYS A 218 -25.56 8.65 -9.97
CA LYS A 218 -26.77 9.45 -9.69
C LYS A 218 -27.30 9.25 -8.27
N SER A 219 -26.98 8.12 -7.63
CA SER A 219 -27.52 7.76 -6.32
C SER A 219 -26.39 7.52 -5.32
N ALA A 220 -25.64 8.59 -5.01
CA ALA A 220 -24.57 8.55 -4.02
C ALA A 220 -24.76 9.68 -3.00
N ARG A 221 -24.62 9.37 -1.72
CA ARG A 221 -24.68 10.33 -0.63
C ARG A 221 -23.37 10.34 0.15
N PHE A 222 -22.74 11.50 0.22
CA PHE A 222 -21.52 11.73 1.00
C PHE A 222 -21.88 12.44 2.31
N GLY A 223 -21.02 12.35 3.31
CA GLY A 223 -21.33 12.82 4.66
C GLY A 223 -22.44 12.00 5.32
N CYS A 224 -22.56 10.74 4.95
CA CYS A 224 -23.67 9.87 5.30
C CYS A 224 -23.13 8.58 5.93
N GLN A 225 -23.07 8.56 7.25
CA GLN A 225 -22.41 7.48 7.99
C GLN A 225 -23.40 6.42 8.45
N LEU A 226 -23.08 5.15 8.20
CA LEU A 226 -23.80 3.99 8.70
C LEU A 226 -23.59 3.87 10.20
N LYS A 227 -24.69 3.74 10.96
CA LYS A 227 -24.67 3.61 12.42
C LYS A 227 -24.90 2.17 12.87
N LYS A 228 -25.84 1.47 12.23
CA LYS A 228 -26.10 0.06 12.54
C LYS A 228 -26.82 -0.62 11.37
N VAL A 229 -26.75 -1.93 11.37
CA VAL A 229 -27.39 -2.80 10.37
C VAL A 229 -28.34 -3.76 11.10
N LEU A 230 -29.62 -3.66 10.78
CA LEU A 230 -30.66 -4.57 11.28
C LEU A 230 -30.82 -5.68 10.24
N LEU A 231 -30.06 -6.79 10.42
CA LEU A 231 -29.93 -7.83 9.39
C LEU A 231 -31.24 -8.49 9.04
N GLU A 232 -32.04 -8.87 10.06
CA GLU A 232 -33.30 -9.58 9.86
C GLU A 232 -34.34 -8.71 9.16
N GLU A 233 -34.34 -7.42 9.46
CA GLU A 233 -35.26 -6.45 8.88
C GLU A 233 -34.76 -5.91 7.53
N LYS A 234 -33.50 -6.20 7.15
CA LYS A 234 -32.83 -5.64 5.97
C LYS A 234 -32.90 -4.11 5.96
N LYS A 235 -32.52 -3.51 7.09
CA LYS A 235 -32.49 -2.06 7.27
C LYS A 235 -31.12 -1.60 7.74
N ALA A 236 -30.67 -0.49 7.16
CA ALA A 236 -29.50 0.25 7.61
C ALA A 236 -29.97 1.52 8.32
N VAL A 237 -29.46 1.77 9.52
CA VAL A 237 -29.77 3.00 10.28
C VAL A 237 -28.55 3.92 10.15
N LEU A 238 -28.79 5.14 9.73
CA LEU A 238 -27.74 6.15 9.56
C LEU A 238 -27.54 6.96 10.84
N GLU A 239 -26.42 7.66 10.97
CA GLU A 239 -26.17 8.52 12.13
C GLU A 239 -27.23 9.63 12.26
N SER A 240 -27.83 10.03 11.16
CA SER A 240 -28.94 10.99 11.14
C SER A 240 -30.23 10.46 11.79
N GLY A 241 -30.31 9.13 12.00
CA GLY A 241 -31.53 8.46 12.45
C GLY A 241 -32.39 7.94 11.29
N GLU A 242 -32.05 8.28 10.05
CA GLU A 242 -32.79 7.78 8.87
C GLU A 242 -32.61 6.26 8.75
N GLU A 243 -33.70 5.56 8.44
CA GLU A 243 -33.68 4.14 8.13
C GLU A 243 -33.75 3.94 6.62
N VAL A 244 -32.85 3.13 6.09
CA VAL A 244 -32.77 2.79 4.66
C VAL A 244 -33.05 1.30 4.50
N GLU A 245 -34.13 0.94 3.81
CA GLU A 245 -34.44 -0.45 3.49
C GLU A 245 -33.66 -0.90 2.27
N TYR A 246 -33.19 -2.17 2.27
CA TYR A 246 -32.43 -2.72 1.17
C TYR A 246 -32.79 -4.20 0.94
N ASP A 247 -32.66 -4.64 -0.30
CA ASP A 247 -32.81 -6.06 -0.66
C ASP A 247 -31.49 -6.81 -0.47
N ALA A 248 -30.38 -6.13 -0.81
CA ALA A 248 -29.02 -6.65 -0.67
C ALA A 248 -28.09 -5.50 -0.30
N MET A 249 -26.99 -5.83 0.38
CA MET A 249 -25.96 -4.85 0.78
C MET A 249 -24.61 -5.29 0.22
N ILE A 250 -23.88 -4.34 -0.38
CA ILE A 250 -22.49 -4.50 -0.75
C ILE A 250 -21.71 -3.59 0.20
N SER A 251 -20.94 -4.18 1.11
CA SER A 251 -20.14 -3.39 2.05
C SER A 251 -18.68 -3.44 1.65
N THR A 252 -18.07 -2.26 1.58
CA THR A 252 -16.64 -2.10 1.28
C THR A 252 -15.90 -1.39 2.42
N ILE A 253 -16.56 -1.20 3.57
CA ILE A 253 -15.89 -0.67 4.76
C ILE A 253 -15.11 -1.79 5.45
N PRO A 254 -14.15 -1.47 6.33
CA PRO A 254 -13.39 -2.52 7.01
C PRO A 254 -14.28 -3.52 7.70
N LEU A 255 -13.99 -4.81 7.50
CA LEU A 255 -14.83 -5.87 8.03
C LEU A 255 -15.05 -5.79 9.56
N PRO A 256 -14.01 -5.50 10.38
CA PRO A 256 -14.27 -5.35 11.83
C PRO A 256 -15.26 -4.23 12.14
N GLU A 257 -15.22 -3.13 11.36
CA GLU A 257 -16.17 -2.03 11.53
C GLU A 257 -17.59 -2.50 11.19
N LEU A 258 -17.77 -3.14 10.04
CA LEU A 258 -19.09 -3.67 9.64
C LEU A 258 -19.65 -4.63 10.69
N LEU A 259 -18.83 -5.60 11.15
CA LEU A 259 -19.27 -6.59 12.14
C LEU A 259 -19.72 -5.94 13.45
N GLY A 260 -19.05 -4.83 13.83
CA GLY A 260 -19.42 -4.08 15.02
C GLY A 260 -20.73 -3.31 14.90
N LEU A 261 -21.23 -3.11 13.67
CA LEU A 261 -22.47 -2.38 13.42
C LEU A 261 -23.70 -3.28 13.32
N LEU A 262 -23.52 -4.60 13.36
CA LEU A 262 -24.67 -5.54 13.30
C LEU A 262 -25.49 -5.50 14.58
N ASP A 263 -26.83 -5.37 14.46
CA ASP A 263 -27.72 -5.26 15.61
C ASP A 263 -28.99 -6.11 15.35
N PRO A 264 -29.32 -7.09 16.20
CA PRO A 264 -28.47 -7.60 17.30
C PRO A 264 -27.19 -8.24 16.78
N SER A 265 -26.10 -8.07 17.51
CA SER A 265 -24.81 -8.62 17.09
C SER A 265 -24.80 -10.13 17.22
N PRO A 266 -24.69 -10.89 16.11
CA PRO A 266 -24.65 -12.34 16.20
C PRO A 266 -23.35 -12.82 16.90
N PRO A 267 -23.39 -14.00 17.56
CA PRO A 267 -22.18 -14.52 18.22
C PRO A 267 -20.98 -14.66 17.29
N TRP A 268 -21.20 -15.05 16.03
CA TRP A 268 -20.11 -15.20 15.06
C TRP A 268 -19.49 -13.84 14.72
N ALA A 269 -20.28 -12.76 14.68
CA ALA A 269 -19.77 -11.42 14.40
C ALA A 269 -18.90 -10.90 15.55
N ARG A 270 -19.35 -11.12 16.79
CA ARG A 270 -18.56 -10.75 17.98
C ARG A 270 -17.21 -11.47 17.98
N ARG A 271 -17.21 -12.80 17.74
CA ARG A 271 -15.98 -13.58 17.62
C ARG A 271 -15.10 -13.06 16.50
N GLY A 272 -15.72 -12.68 15.38
CA GLY A 272 -14.98 -12.09 14.23
C GLY A 272 -14.26 -10.81 14.60
N VAL A 273 -14.93 -9.89 15.29
CA VAL A 273 -14.31 -8.63 15.73
C VAL A 273 -13.12 -8.91 16.64
N GLU A 274 -13.25 -9.84 17.58
CA GLU A 274 -12.18 -10.18 18.52
C GLU A 274 -11.00 -10.86 17.83
N ALA A 275 -11.26 -11.69 16.83
CA ALA A 275 -10.22 -12.49 16.15
C ALA A 275 -9.45 -11.70 15.08
N LEU A 276 -10.12 -10.79 14.39
CA LEU A 276 -9.50 -10.04 13.30
C LEU A 276 -8.45 -9.05 13.84
N LYS A 277 -7.29 -9.05 13.21
CA LYS A 277 -6.20 -8.14 13.56
C LYS A 277 -5.82 -7.32 12.32
N TRP A 278 -5.36 -6.10 12.54
CA TRP A 278 -4.92 -5.23 11.45
C TRP A 278 -3.75 -4.38 11.92
N VAL A 279 -3.03 -3.81 10.97
CA VAL A 279 -1.97 -2.83 11.26
C VAL A 279 -2.44 -1.46 10.82
N SER A 280 -2.09 -0.45 11.61
CA SER A 280 -2.22 0.94 11.22
C SER A 280 -0.88 1.43 10.69
N VAL A 281 -0.94 2.32 9.72
CA VAL A 281 0.24 2.95 9.14
C VAL A 281 0.08 4.45 9.29
N TRP A 282 1.09 5.10 9.85
CA TRP A 282 1.19 6.55 9.89
C TRP A 282 1.99 7.00 8.68
N VAL A 283 1.57 8.08 8.07
CA VAL A 283 2.23 8.62 6.88
C VAL A 283 2.74 10.01 7.18
N LEU A 284 4.06 10.15 7.21
CA LEU A 284 4.70 11.45 7.35
C LEU A 284 4.94 12.01 5.96
N ASN A 285 4.19 13.02 5.58
CA ASN A 285 4.31 13.69 4.31
C ASN A 285 5.25 14.87 4.43
N LEU A 286 6.19 15.00 3.51
CA LEU A 286 7.26 16.01 3.56
C LEU A 286 7.31 16.81 2.26
N GLY A 287 7.28 18.14 2.39
CA GLY A 287 7.64 19.05 1.31
C GLY A 287 9.09 19.48 1.48
N VAL A 288 9.91 19.30 0.44
CA VAL A 288 11.35 19.49 0.51
C VAL A 288 11.80 20.54 -0.53
N ARG A 289 12.56 21.54 -0.08
CA ARG A 289 13.06 22.64 -0.92
C ARG A 289 14.28 22.19 -1.74
N ARG A 290 14.10 21.16 -2.55
CA ARG A 290 15.10 20.67 -3.50
C ARG A 290 14.41 19.82 -4.55
N GLN A 291 14.66 20.13 -5.80
CA GLN A 291 14.12 19.35 -6.93
C GLN A 291 14.96 18.08 -7.11
N GLY A 292 14.34 17.04 -7.62
CA GLY A 292 15.04 15.81 -7.97
C GLY A 292 15.65 15.07 -6.79
N ILE A 293 14.96 15.09 -5.66
CA ILE A 293 15.46 14.48 -4.41
C ILE A 293 15.67 12.98 -4.55
N SER A 294 14.87 12.32 -5.39
CA SER A 294 15.01 10.90 -5.69
C SER A 294 14.46 10.62 -7.08
N ASP A 295 15.11 9.73 -7.81
CA ASP A 295 14.59 9.17 -9.05
C ASP A 295 13.78 7.90 -8.78
N GLN A 296 13.83 7.39 -7.55
CA GLN A 296 13.07 6.21 -7.14
C GLN A 296 11.62 6.59 -6.83
N HIS A 297 10.69 5.76 -7.27
CA HIS A 297 9.29 5.93 -6.90
C HIS A 297 9.09 5.59 -5.42
N TRP A 298 9.77 4.53 -4.92
CA TRP A 298 9.80 4.23 -3.48
C TRP A 298 11.01 3.37 -3.13
N VAL A 299 11.33 3.35 -1.82
CA VAL A 299 12.46 2.61 -1.26
C VAL A 299 12.00 1.88 0.00
N TYR A 300 12.39 0.63 0.15
CA TYR A 300 12.09 -0.21 1.30
C TYR A 300 13.23 -0.18 2.31
N PHE A 301 12.90 -0.17 3.61
CA PHE A 301 13.86 -0.07 4.71
C PHE A 301 13.62 -1.20 5.72
N PRO A 302 14.33 -2.33 5.59
CA PRO A 302 14.16 -3.46 6.54
C PRO A 302 14.77 -3.20 7.91
N GLU A 303 15.90 -2.50 8.00
CA GLU A 303 16.68 -2.36 9.24
C GLU A 303 15.91 -1.63 10.35
N LYS A 304 16.05 -2.13 11.59
CA LYS A 304 15.29 -1.65 12.76
C LYS A 304 15.64 -0.24 13.19
N GLU A 305 16.84 0.25 12.86
CA GLU A 305 17.25 1.61 13.21
C GLU A 305 16.46 2.69 12.46
N PHE A 306 15.81 2.33 11.35
CA PHE A 306 14.88 3.25 10.68
C PHE A 306 13.48 2.99 11.23
N PRO A 307 12.79 4.01 11.79
CA PRO A 307 11.44 3.79 12.33
C PRO A 307 10.40 3.53 11.24
N PHE A 308 10.72 3.85 10.00
CA PHE A 308 9.85 3.69 8.83
C PHE A 308 10.23 2.41 8.06
N PHE A 309 9.25 1.88 7.31
CA PHE A 309 9.50 0.69 6.47
C PHE A 309 9.56 1.03 4.98
N ARG A 310 9.02 2.18 4.55
CA ARG A 310 9.05 2.58 3.14
C ARG A 310 9.03 4.10 3.02
N VAL A 311 9.77 4.61 2.04
CA VAL A 311 9.80 6.04 1.67
C VAL A 311 9.46 6.12 0.19
N GLY A 312 8.51 6.99 -0.18
CA GLY A 312 8.17 7.22 -1.56
C GLY A 312 8.31 8.68 -1.94
N CYS A 313 8.49 8.91 -3.23
CA CYS A 313 8.64 10.24 -3.78
C CYS A 313 7.46 10.55 -4.70
N TYR A 314 6.48 11.34 -4.21
CA TYR A 314 5.32 11.73 -5.03
C TYR A 314 5.76 12.48 -6.28
N SER A 315 6.77 13.37 -6.16
CA SER A 315 7.21 14.16 -7.30
C SER A 315 7.87 13.32 -8.40
N ALA A 316 8.19 12.04 -8.13
CA ALA A 316 8.60 11.08 -9.17
C ALA A 316 7.39 10.57 -9.98
N PHE A 317 6.16 10.75 -9.49
CA PHE A 317 4.92 10.43 -10.22
C PHE A 317 4.46 11.60 -11.11
N GLY A 318 5.01 12.79 -10.90
CA GLY A 318 4.72 13.98 -11.68
C GLY A 318 5.26 15.24 -11.02
N PRO A 319 5.89 16.15 -11.81
CA PRO A 319 6.45 17.37 -11.23
C PRO A 319 5.38 18.31 -10.66
N HIS A 320 4.13 18.17 -11.07
CA HIS A 320 3.00 18.98 -10.57
C HIS A 320 2.66 18.69 -9.11
N LEU A 321 3.22 17.63 -8.51
CA LEU A 321 2.92 17.23 -7.13
C LEU A 321 3.74 18.00 -6.10
N ALA A 322 4.62 18.90 -6.55
CA ALA A 322 5.39 19.80 -5.69
C ALA A 322 5.52 21.16 -6.37
N PRO A 323 5.74 22.24 -5.60
CA PRO A 323 6.07 23.52 -6.21
C PRO A 323 7.37 23.46 -7.03
N ALA A 324 7.53 24.38 -7.98
CA ALA A 324 8.75 24.45 -8.80
C ALA A 324 10.01 24.49 -7.92
N GLY A 325 10.98 23.65 -8.24
CA GLY A 325 12.25 23.58 -7.48
C GLY A 325 12.16 22.74 -6.21
N CYS A 326 11.02 22.09 -5.96
CA CYS A 326 10.79 21.32 -4.73
C CYS A 326 10.47 19.84 -5.05
N SER A 327 10.43 19.02 -4.02
CA SER A 327 10.05 17.61 -4.11
C SER A 327 9.08 17.27 -2.96
N SER A 328 8.25 16.27 -3.19
CA SER A 328 7.30 15.79 -2.18
C SER A 328 7.55 14.31 -1.89
N LEU A 329 7.61 13.97 -0.60
CA LEU A 329 7.85 12.60 -0.14
C LEU A 329 6.72 12.13 0.77
N TYR A 330 6.55 10.82 0.83
CA TYR A 330 5.80 10.17 1.91
C TYR A 330 6.71 9.16 2.61
N VAL A 331 6.55 9.05 3.93
CA VAL A 331 7.30 8.10 4.74
C VAL A 331 6.29 7.27 5.52
N GLU A 332 6.31 5.97 5.33
CA GLU A 332 5.37 5.07 5.98
C GLU A 332 5.99 4.47 7.24
N ILE A 333 5.29 4.68 8.37
CA ILE A 333 5.75 4.30 9.70
C ILE A 333 4.68 3.39 10.32
N PRO A 334 5.05 2.22 10.86
CA PRO A 334 4.03 1.37 11.49
C PRO A 334 3.41 2.08 12.70
N GLY A 335 2.10 1.98 12.85
CA GLY A 335 1.39 2.63 13.95
C GLY A 335 1.89 2.20 15.32
N HIS A 336 2.29 0.93 15.48
CA HIS A 336 2.86 0.46 16.75
C HIS A 336 4.18 1.16 17.08
N THR A 337 4.99 1.50 16.07
CA THR A 337 6.23 2.26 16.26
C THR A 337 5.93 3.67 16.77
N VAL A 338 4.94 4.34 16.16
CA VAL A 338 4.56 5.70 16.59
C VAL A 338 4.01 5.67 18.02
N ARG A 339 3.16 4.70 18.36
CA ARG A 339 2.61 4.57 19.71
C ARG A 339 3.71 4.34 20.76
N GLN A 340 4.73 3.57 20.40
CA GLN A 340 5.84 3.25 21.30
C GLN A 340 6.80 4.42 21.50
N MET A 341 7.11 5.16 20.44
CA MET A 341 8.09 6.26 20.46
C MET A 341 7.51 7.62 20.82
N GLY A 342 6.23 7.86 20.51
CA GLY A 342 5.63 9.18 20.50
C GLY A 342 5.87 9.89 19.15
N GLU A 343 4.90 10.70 18.72
CA GLU A 343 4.90 11.36 17.40
C GLU A 343 6.14 12.24 17.18
N GLU A 344 6.46 13.10 18.16
CA GLU A 344 7.57 14.04 18.04
C GLU A 344 8.91 13.31 17.89
N ASN A 345 9.17 12.31 18.74
CA ASN A 345 10.40 11.53 18.71
C ASN A 345 10.50 10.72 17.43
N CYS A 346 9.37 10.13 17.00
CA CYS A 346 9.30 9.37 15.77
C CYS A 346 9.60 10.24 14.55
N THR A 347 9.00 11.44 14.48
CA THR A 347 9.27 12.41 13.42
C THR A 347 10.75 12.80 13.38
N ARG A 348 11.33 13.12 14.54
CA ARG A 348 12.74 13.50 14.65
C ARG A 348 13.67 12.37 14.18
N LYS A 349 13.40 11.12 14.61
CA LYS A 349 14.20 9.96 14.19
C LYS A 349 14.01 9.66 12.70
N THR A 350 12.81 9.88 12.17
CA THR A 350 12.54 9.71 10.73
C THR A 350 13.38 10.69 9.91
N LEU A 351 13.38 11.98 10.27
CA LEU A 351 14.18 12.98 9.57
C LEU A 351 15.68 12.65 9.66
N HIS A 352 16.15 12.21 10.83
CA HIS A 352 17.54 11.78 11.02
C HIS A 352 17.86 10.58 10.10
N GLY A 353 16.97 9.59 10.02
CA GLY A 353 17.14 8.43 9.14
C GLY A 353 17.22 8.81 7.68
N LEU A 354 16.37 9.76 7.24
CA LEU A 354 16.39 10.25 5.85
C LEU A 354 17.70 10.97 5.50
N VAL A 355 18.29 11.69 6.46
CA VAL A 355 19.61 12.30 6.27
C VAL A 355 20.68 11.21 6.24
N ARG A 356 20.62 10.25 7.14
CA ARG A 356 21.61 9.17 7.24
C ARG A 356 21.70 8.32 5.96
N CYS A 357 20.56 8.03 5.32
CA CYS A 357 20.56 7.26 4.07
C CYS A 357 20.79 8.12 2.82
N GLY A 358 20.91 9.43 2.99
CA GLY A 358 21.24 10.36 1.90
C GLY A 358 20.04 10.85 1.07
N ILE A 359 18.82 10.53 1.45
CA ILE A 359 17.64 11.08 0.76
C ILE A 359 17.55 12.58 1.04
N LEU A 360 17.73 12.99 2.29
CA LEU A 360 17.88 14.40 2.66
C LEU A 360 19.37 14.73 2.89
N ARG A 361 19.78 15.93 2.53
CA ARG A 361 21.11 16.46 2.89
C ARG A 361 21.10 17.02 4.31
N SER A 362 19.95 17.56 4.72
CA SER A 362 19.74 18.15 6.03
C SER A 362 18.24 18.23 6.30
N ALA A 363 17.86 18.12 7.56
CA ALA A 363 16.46 18.33 7.97
C ALA A 363 15.98 19.76 7.65
N ARG A 364 16.90 20.71 7.47
CA ARG A 364 16.57 22.12 7.13
C ARG A 364 15.99 22.26 5.72
N GLU A 365 16.13 21.26 4.85
CA GLU A 365 15.50 21.25 3.52
C GLU A 365 13.98 21.10 3.61
N VAL A 366 13.47 20.54 4.71
CA VAL A 366 12.06 20.24 4.86
C VAL A 366 11.32 21.50 5.29
N GLU A 367 10.32 21.91 4.49
CA GLU A 367 9.51 23.10 4.78
C GLU A 367 8.06 22.77 5.10
N VAL A 368 7.60 21.56 4.79
CA VAL A 368 6.27 21.06 5.15
C VAL A 368 6.43 19.70 5.81
N VAL A 369 5.83 19.54 6.98
CA VAL A 369 5.72 18.26 7.70
C VAL A 369 4.24 18.08 8.03
N PHE A 370 3.66 17.01 7.54
CA PHE A 370 2.26 16.68 7.80
C PHE A 370 2.13 15.19 8.12
N LEU A 371 1.75 14.87 9.33
CA LEU A 371 1.55 13.50 9.79
C LEU A 371 0.07 13.15 9.74
N TRP A 372 -0.26 12.04 9.06
CA TRP A 372 -1.63 11.54 8.93
C TRP A 372 -1.74 10.12 9.47
#